data_3592c31098a6dc74915005172c713464
#
_entry.id   3592c31098a6dc74915005172c713464
#
_cell.length_a   1.000
_cell.length_b   1.000
_cell.length_c   1.000
_cell.angle_alpha   90.00
_cell.angle_beta   90.00
_cell.angle_gamma   90.00
#
_symmetry.space_group_name_H-M   'P 1'
#
loop_
_entity.id
_entity.type
_entity.pdbx_description
1 polymer ?
#
loop_
_entity_poly.entity_id
_entity_poly.type
_entity_poly.pdbx_seq_one_letter_code
_entity_poly.pdbx_strand_id
1 'polypeptide(L)'
;MILSYENLKNQYVKYFKDKAKCDFILTDVLFAFKEIYKFIDVEKVNNILEIGSGTSILLNEFSKKFPKKNFFGLDPHEKGFDDYEQISKKIPKSKNLTLFHETLNEFKTKTKFDLIFSFNVFEHLENQNNYIKRSNQLLSESGKSLILCPNYDFPYEPHFVIPIIFNKEMTYKIFKKKIINHEKTTGEHGLWDGLNLCSKKTIQKNLKKKGYNFTFDFSIKDRFLDRIDNDQSSYFKKRQGSAAKLAKFAKIFFLDKIIFDIFKIPFPYMKLIINKNEYEK
;
A
#
# COMPACT_ATOMS: atom_id res chain seq x y z
N MET A 1 5.55 -19.87 -12.28
CA MET A 1 6.22 -19.95 -10.97
C MET A 1 5.48 -19.05 -10.02
N ILE A 2 5.09 -19.54 -8.85
CA ILE A 2 4.42 -18.76 -7.82
C ILE A 2 5.51 -17.94 -7.10
N LEU A 3 5.31 -16.63 -6.95
CA LEU A 3 6.24 -15.78 -6.19
C LEU A 3 6.26 -16.26 -4.73
N SER A 4 7.44 -16.53 -4.19
CA SER A 4 7.65 -16.95 -2.80
C SER A 4 8.59 -15.99 -2.07
N TYR A 5 8.49 -15.96 -0.75
CA TYR A 5 9.39 -15.16 0.09
C TYR A 5 10.85 -15.53 -0.12
N GLU A 6 11.17 -16.82 -0.16
CA GLU A 6 12.55 -17.30 -0.35
C GLU A 6 13.12 -16.86 -1.70
N ASN A 7 12.31 -16.91 -2.77
CA ASN A 7 12.73 -16.45 -4.09
C ASN A 7 13.04 -14.93 -4.07
N LEU A 8 12.18 -14.14 -3.44
CA LEU A 8 12.42 -12.69 -3.27
C LEU A 8 13.68 -12.44 -2.43
N LYS A 9 13.84 -13.14 -1.32
CA LYS A 9 14.99 -12.98 -0.43
C LYS A 9 16.31 -13.26 -1.15
N ASN A 10 16.38 -14.39 -1.86
CA ASN A 10 17.58 -14.78 -2.63
C ASN A 10 17.95 -13.74 -3.70
N GLN A 11 16.96 -13.10 -4.32
CA GLN A 11 17.20 -12.09 -5.36
C GLN A 11 17.61 -10.74 -4.79
N TYR A 12 16.97 -10.28 -3.71
CA TYR A 12 17.00 -8.88 -3.30
C TYR A 12 17.76 -8.57 -2.02
N VAL A 13 18.03 -9.55 -1.12
CA VAL A 13 18.69 -9.32 0.17
C VAL A 13 20.03 -8.58 0.06
N LYS A 14 20.79 -8.81 -1.01
CA LYS A 14 22.08 -8.18 -1.28
C LYS A 14 22.04 -6.67 -1.49
N TYR A 15 20.86 -6.11 -1.78
CA TYR A 15 20.67 -4.67 -1.98
C TYR A 15 20.33 -3.91 -0.69
N PHE A 16 20.06 -4.64 0.38
CA PHE A 16 19.71 -4.07 1.68
C PHE A 16 20.86 -4.13 2.67
N LYS A 17 21.05 -3.03 3.39
CA LYS A 17 21.99 -2.98 4.54
C LYS A 17 21.37 -3.62 5.78
N ASP A 18 20.08 -3.39 6.02
CA ASP A 18 19.32 -3.92 7.15
C ASP A 18 18.46 -5.13 6.71
N LYS A 19 18.76 -6.28 7.32
CA LYS A 19 18.03 -7.54 7.04
C LYS A 19 16.59 -7.50 7.52
N ALA A 20 16.30 -6.84 8.65
CA ALA A 20 14.94 -6.74 9.18
C ALA A 20 14.06 -5.86 8.29
N LYS A 21 14.61 -4.74 7.79
CA LYS A 21 13.96 -3.87 6.79
C LYS A 21 13.74 -4.63 5.48
N CYS A 22 14.73 -5.41 5.04
CA CYS A 22 14.60 -6.28 3.87
C CYS A 22 13.44 -7.26 4.03
N ASP A 23 13.41 -8.03 5.11
CA ASP A 23 12.34 -9.02 5.37
C ASP A 23 10.97 -8.36 5.40
N PHE A 24 10.85 -7.17 6.01
CA PHE A 24 9.59 -6.42 6.05
C PHE A 24 9.13 -6.00 4.64
N ILE A 25 10.01 -5.39 3.86
CA ILE A 25 9.68 -4.93 2.50
C ILE A 25 9.33 -6.12 1.59
N LEU A 26 10.07 -7.22 1.65
CA LEU A 26 9.81 -8.38 0.80
C LEU A 26 8.50 -9.08 1.14
N THR A 27 8.10 -9.11 2.40
CA THR A 27 6.78 -9.66 2.78
C THR A 27 5.63 -8.73 2.40
N ASP A 28 5.85 -7.41 2.43
CA ASP A 28 4.91 -6.42 1.90
C ASP A 28 4.76 -6.56 0.38
N VAL A 29 5.86 -6.70 -0.35
CA VAL A 29 5.88 -6.99 -1.80
C VAL A 29 5.10 -8.27 -2.11
N LEU A 30 5.33 -9.35 -1.34
CA LEU A 30 4.63 -10.62 -1.55
C LEU A 30 3.12 -10.49 -1.34
N PHE A 31 2.71 -9.75 -0.31
CA PHE A 31 1.30 -9.49 -0.04
C PHE A 31 0.67 -8.65 -1.16
N ALA A 32 1.31 -7.53 -1.51
CA ALA A 32 0.84 -6.66 -2.59
C ALA A 32 0.77 -7.41 -3.93
N PHE A 33 1.78 -8.23 -4.24
CA PHE A 33 1.78 -9.06 -5.45
C PHE A 33 0.54 -9.95 -5.53
N LYS A 34 0.21 -10.68 -4.45
CA LYS A 34 -0.99 -11.54 -4.40
C LYS A 34 -2.29 -10.75 -4.58
N GLU A 35 -2.37 -9.55 -3.99
CA GLU A 35 -3.56 -8.71 -4.05
C GLU A 35 -3.80 -8.08 -5.43
N ILE A 36 -2.73 -7.79 -6.16
CA ILE A 36 -2.78 -7.03 -7.43
C ILE A 36 -2.73 -7.97 -8.64
N TYR A 37 -2.10 -9.15 -8.52
CA TYR A 37 -1.86 -10.11 -9.60
C TYR A 37 -3.08 -10.34 -10.50
N LYS A 38 -4.25 -10.64 -9.92
CA LYS A 38 -5.47 -10.93 -10.66
C LYS A 38 -5.98 -9.76 -11.52
N PHE A 39 -5.55 -8.54 -11.25
CA PHE A 39 -5.92 -7.36 -12.04
C PHE A 39 -4.95 -7.13 -13.20
N ILE A 40 -3.71 -7.61 -13.07
CA ILE A 40 -2.70 -7.56 -14.14
C ILE A 40 -2.86 -8.76 -15.09
N ASP A 41 -3.23 -9.94 -14.55
CA ASP A 41 -3.41 -11.17 -15.32
C ASP A 41 -4.72 -11.17 -16.12
N VAL A 42 -5.03 -10.05 -16.76
CA VAL A 42 -6.17 -9.84 -17.66
C VAL A 42 -5.61 -9.46 -19.02
N GLU A 43 -6.07 -10.10 -20.07
CA GLU A 43 -5.53 -9.95 -21.44
C GLU A 43 -5.52 -8.47 -21.90
N LYS A 44 -6.59 -7.74 -21.62
CA LYS A 44 -6.76 -6.34 -22.03
C LYS A 44 -5.96 -5.32 -21.22
N VAL A 45 -5.31 -5.74 -20.12
CA VAL A 45 -4.48 -4.84 -19.29
C VAL A 45 -3.06 -4.87 -19.82
N ASN A 46 -2.59 -3.76 -20.38
CA ASN A 46 -1.27 -3.64 -21.01
C ASN A 46 -0.37 -2.59 -20.36
N ASN A 47 -0.91 -1.44 -20.00
CA ASN A 47 -0.16 -0.35 -19.37
C ASN A 47 -0.53 -0.26 -17.88
N ILE A 48 0.44 -0.47 -17.02
CA ILE A 48 0.26 -0.54 -15.57
C ILE A 48 1.13 0.53 -14.88
N LEU A 49 0.54 1.36 -14.03
CA LEU A 49 1.23 2.38 -13.24
C LEU A 49 1.14 2.06 -11.75
N GLU A 50 2.27 2.00 -11.07
CA GLU A 50 2.36 2.06 -9.62
C GLU A 50 2.67 3.48 -9.16
N ILE A 51 1.84 4.04 -8.30
CA ILE A 51 2.10 5.33 -7.65
C ILE A 51 2.65 5.03 -6.25
N GLY A 52 3.84 5.57 -5.96
CA GLY A 52 4.63 5.24 -4.78
C GLY A 52 5.36 3.90 -4.95
N SER A 53 6.17 3.78 -6.02
CA SER A 53 6.85 2.52 -6.35
C SER A 53 8.03 2.17 -5.43
N GLY A 54 8.44 3.08 -4.57
CA GLY A 54 9.43 2.87 -3.51
C GLY A 54 10.70 2.19 -4.00
N THR A 55 10.97 0.99 -3.51
CA THR A 55 12.11 0.17 -3.93
C THR A 55 11.99 -0.40 -5.35
N SER A 56 10.85 -0.24 -6.00
CA SER A 56 10.50 -0.80 -7.31
C SER A 56 10.52 -2.35 -7.40
N ILE A 57 10.69 -3.07 -6.30
CA ILE A 57 10.75 -4.54 -6.30
C ILE A 57 9.44 -5.14 -6.81
N LEU A 58 8.29 -4.61 -6.35
CA LEU A 58 6.98 -5.12 -6.75
C LEU A 58 6.77 -5.02 -8.26
N LEU A 59 7.02 -3.85 -8.84
CA LEU A 59 6.93 -3.65 -10.30
C LEU A 59 7.93 -4.51 -11.07
N ASN A 60 9.14 -4.67 -10.54
CA ASN A 60 10.16 -5.48 -11.19
C ASN A 60 9.77 -6.95 -11.23
N GLU A 61 9.11 -7.48 -10.19
CA GLU A 61 8.58 -8.84 -10.21
C GLU A 61 7.39 -9.00 -11.16
N PHE A 62 6.50 -8.01 -11.23
CA PHE A 62 5.44 -8.01 -12.23
C PHE A 62 5.98 -7.91 -13.66
N SER A 63 6.96 -7.06 -13.91
CA SER A 63 7.53 -6.88 -15.26
C SER A 63 8.23 -8.15 -15.76
N LYS A 64 8.91 -8.89 -14.88
CA LYS A 64 9.47 -10.22 -15.21
C LYS A 64 8.37 -11.25 -15.51
N LYS A 65 7.30 -11.23 -14.71
CA LYS A 65 6.19 -12.19 -14.85
C LYS A 65 5.36 -11.97 -16.11
N PHE A 66 5.22 -10.70 -16.53
CA PHE A 66 4.41 -10.29 -17.68
C PHE A 66 5.26 -9.52 -18.71
N PRO A 67 6.17 -10.19 -19.44
CA PRO A 67 7.15 -9.52 -20.31
C PRO A 67 6.54 -8.80 -21.52
N LYS A 68 5.26 -9.05 -21.84
CA LYS A 68 4.52 -8.40 -22.92
C LYS A 68 3.74 -7.17 -22.49
N LYS A 69 3.68 -6.85 -21.19
CA LYS A 69 2.98 -5.69 -20.64
C LYS A 69 3.99 -4.60 -20.26
N ASN A 70 3.56 -3.34 -20.21
CA ASN A 70 4.37 -2.19 -19.88
C ASN A 70 4.10 -1.77 -18.42
N PHE A 71 5.16 -1.60 -17.67
CA PHE A 71 5.12 -1.21 -16.27
C PHE A 71 5.78 0.14 -16.06
N PHE A 72 5.12 0.98 -15.28
CA PHE A 72 5.55 2.33 -14.98
C PHE A 72 5.51 2.52 -13.46
N GLY A 73 6.59 3.05 -12.89
CA GLY A 73 6.67 3.39 -11.47
C GLY A 73 6.85 4.88 -11.30
N LEU A 74 6.10 5.47 -10.37
CA LEU A 74 6.17 6.87 -10.03
C LEU A 74 6.44 7.01 -8.55
N ASP A 75 7.56 7.64 -8.18
CA ASP A 75 7.93 7.89 -6.79
C ASP A 75 8.87 9.09 -6.69
N PRO A 76 8.53 10.15 -5.93
CA PRO A 76 9.40 11.31 -5.74
C PRO A 76 10.57 11.01 -4.79
N HIS A 77 10.53 9.91 -4.02
CA HIS A 77 11.52 9.56 -3.00
C HIS A 77 11.76 10.69 -1.99
N GLU A 78 10.67 11.29 -1.51
CA GLU A 78 10.72 12.38 -0.52
C GLU A 78 11.11 11.88 0.88
N LYS A 79 11.28 12.82 1.80
CA LYS A 79 11.78 12.64 3.17
C LYS A 79 11.29 11.36 3.86
N GLY A 80 12.20 10.61 4.44
CA GLY A 80 11.94 9.36 5.16
C GLY A 80 12.05 8.10 4.30
N PHE A 81 12.15 8.23 2.96
CA PHE A 81 12.23 7.12 2.02
C PHE A 81 13.49 7.15 1.14
N ASP A 82 14.52 7.92 1.50
CA ASP A 82 15.78 8.06 0.75
C ASP A 82 16.48 6.70 0.49
N ASP A 83 16.41 5.80 1.44
CA ASP A 83 16.96 4.44 1.30
C ASP A 83 16.28 3.65 0.18
N TYR A 84 15.00 3.90 -0.08
CA TYR A 84 14.23 3.20 -1.11
C TYR A 84 14.74 3.55 -2.51
N GLU A 85 15.07 4.82 -2.74
CA GLU A 85 15.70 5.26 -3.98
C GLU A 85 17.04 4.56 -4.23
N GLN A 86 17.88 4.50 -3.19
CA GLN A 86 19.19 3.83 -3.29
C GLN A 86 19.05 2.34 -3.60
N ILE A 87 18.07 1.66 -3.01
CA ILE A 87 17.78 0.25 -3.29
C ILE A 87 17.26 0.13 -4.72
N SER A 88 16.28 0.96 -5.10
CA SER A 88 15.72 0.96 -6.44
C SER A 88 16.80 1.15 -7.52
N LYS A 89 17.72 2.09 -7.36
CA LYS A 89 18.83 2.32 -8.31
C LYS A 89 19.74 1.11 -8.51
N LYS A 90 19.93 0.29 -7.49
CA LYS A 90 20.81 -0.90 -7.55
C LYS A 90 20.16 -2.12 -8.19
N ILE A 91 18.83 -2.18 -8.23
CA ILE A 91 18.09 -3.33 -8.76
C ILE A 91 18.09 -3.27 -10.30
N PRO A 92 18.55 -4.31 -10.99
CA PRO A 92 18.41 -4.41 -12.45
C PRO A 92 16.94 -4.39 -12.86
N LYS A 93 16.62 -3.54 -13.83
CA LYS A 93 15.26 -3.38 -14.33
C LYS A 93 15.00 -4.25 -15.55
N SER A 94 13.79 -4.79 -15.64
CA SER A 94 13.31 -5.41 -16.88
C SER A 94 13.11 -4.36 -17.98
N LYS A 95 13.24 -4.75 -19.25
CA LYS A 95 13.13 -3.85 -20.41
C LYS A 95 11.77 -3.14 -20.53
N ASN A 96 10.74 -3.73 -19.97
CA ASN A 96 9.36 -3.25 -19.99
C ASN A 96 8.98 -2.49 -18.71
N LEU A 97 9.96 -2.05 -17.90
CA LEU A 97 9.77 -1.25 -16.68
C LEU A 97 10.45 0.11 -16.84
N THR A 98 9.64 1.16 -16.68
CA THR A 98 10.11 2.57 -16.69
C THR A 98 9.80 3.20 -15.33
N LEU A 99 10.77 3.89 -14.73
CA LEU A 99 10.60 4.58 -13.44
C LEU A 99 10.74 6.08 -13.63
N PHE A 100 9.90 6.85 -12.93
CA PHE A 100 9.89 8.31 -12.92
C PHE A 100 10.07 8.79 -11.46
N HIS A 101 10.94 9.78 -11.29
CA HIS A 101 11.24 10.40 -10.00
C HIS A 101 10.48 11.74 -9.89
N GLU A 102 9.16 11.66 -9.90
CA GLU A 102 8.25 12.81 -9.91
C GLU A 102 7.06 12.51 -9.01
N THR A 103 6.41 13.57 -8.52
CA THR A 103 5.10 13.45 -7.87
C THR A 103 4.00 13.19 -8.91
N LEU A 104 2.86 12.66 -8.46
CA LEU A 104 1.70 12.48 -9.33
C LEU A 104 1.19 13.79 -9.96
N ASN A 105 1.43 14.92 -9.28
CA ASN A 105 1.01 16.25 -9.78
C ASN A 105 1.90 16.75 -10.91
N GLU A 106 3.19 16.46 -10.85
CA GLU A 106 4.18 16.84 -11.85
C GLU A 106 4.17 15.93 -13.08
N PHE A 107 3.78 14.66 -12.86
CA PHE A 107 3.80 13.63 -13.88
C PHE A 107 2.91 13.97 -15.08
N LYS A 108 3.54 14.14 -16.24
CA LYS A 108 2.89 14.46 -17.52
C LYS A 108 3.15 13.36 -18.53
N THR A 109 2.09 12.75 -19.01
CA THR A 109 2.17 11.70 -20.02
C THR A 109 0.94 11.70 -20.92
N LYS A 110 1.12 11.25 -22.16
CA LYS A 110 0.02 10.93 -23.09
C LYS A 110 -0.47 9.49 -22.93
N THR A 111 0.33 8.66 -22.26
CA THR A 111 -0.01 7.25 -22.00
C THR A 111 -1.22 7.16 -21.09
N LYS A 112 -2.18 6.33 -21.48
CA LYS A 112 -3.31 5.93 -20.64
C LYS A 112 -3.03 4.58 -20.03
N PHE A 113 -3.44 4.39 -18.77
CA PHE A 113 -3.17 3.19 -18.00
C PHE A 113 -4.44 2.36 -17.82
N ASP A 114 -4.33 1.07 -18.05
CA ASP A 114 -5.43 0.13 -17.85
C ASP A 114 -5.56 -0.25 -16.36
N LEU A 115 -4.44 -0.16 -15.65
CA LEU A 115 -4.39 -0.34 -14.22
C LEU A 115 -3.47 0.69 -13.59
N ILE A 116 -3.98 1.42 -12.61
CA ILE A 116 -3.19 2.24 -11.69
C ILE A 116 -3.32 1.65 -10.31
N PHE A 117 -2.24 1.49 -9.56
CA PHE A 117 -2.34 1.05 -8.18
C PHE A 117 -1.37 1.79 -7.27
N SER A 118 -1.70 1.79 -5.97
CA SER A 118 -0.81 2.21 -4.88
C SER A 118 -0.95 1.26 -3.70
N PHE A 119 0.17 1.01 -3.04
CA PHE A 119 0.25 0.13 -1.88
C PHE A 119 0.98 0.82 -0.73
N ASN A 120 0.27 1.09 0.37
CA ASN A 120 0.76 1.83 1.54
C ASN A 120 1.36 3.22 1.19
N VAL A 121 0.64 3.98 0.37
CA VAL A 121 1.01 5.34 -0.09
C VAL A 121 -0.09 6.34 0.20
N PHE A 122 -1.36 5.93 0.06
CA PHE A 122 -2.51 6.82 0.09
C PHE A 122 -2.67 7.55 1.44
N GLU A 123 -2.23 6.92 2.53
CA GLU A 123 -2.18 7.48 3.88
C GLU A 123 -1.13 8.58 4.06
N HIS A 124 -0.17 8.69 3.13
CA HIS A 124 0.87 9.73 3.16
C HIS A 124 0.55 10.94 2.28
N LEU A 125 -0.53 10.87 1.50
CA LEU A 125 -0.88 11.93 0.58
C LEU A 125 -1.62 13.06 1.28
N GLU A 126 -1.15 14.30 1.12
CA GLU A 126 -1.81 15.49 1.65
C GLU A 126 -3.22 15.67 1.07
N ASN A 127 -3.39 15.43 -0.22
CA ASN A 127 -4.67 15.60 -0.92
C ASN A 127 -5.13 14.32 -1.63
N GLN A 128 -5.82 13.47 -0.88
CA GLN A 128 -6.37 12.21 -1.37
C GLN A 128 -7.40 12.40 -2.50
N ASN A 129 -8.17 13.48 -2.47
CA ASN A 129 -9.13 13.78 -3.54
C ASN A 129 -8.43 14.14 -4.85
N ASN A 130 -7.32 14.85 -4.78
CA ASN A 130 -6.51 15.17 -5.95
C ASN A 130 -5.85 13.91 -6.53
N TYR A 131 -5.35 13.02 -5.67
CA TYR A 131 -4.84 11.72 -6.12
C TYR A 131 -5.90 10.95 -6.92
N ILE A 132 -7.12 10.82 -6.40
CA ILE A 132 -8.22 10.12 -7.09
C ILE A 132 -8.52 10.77 -8.44
N LYS A 133 -8.62 12.11 -8.47
CA LYS A 133 -8.87 12.87 -9.70
C LYS A 133 -7.76 12.66 -10.74
N ARG A 134 -6.49 12.82 -10.34
CA ARG A 134 -5.35 12.65 -11.24
C ARG A 134 -5.23 11.21 -11.75
N SER A 135 -5.39 10.22 -10.87
CA SER A 135 -5.42 8.80 -11.28
C SER A 135 -6.54 8.56 -12.30
N ASN A 136 -7.75 9.08 -12.05
CA ASN A 136 -8.85 8.95 -12.99
C ASN A 136 -8.53 9.58 -14.37
N GLN A 137 -7.89 10.74 -14.41
CA GLN A 137 -7.48 11.39 -15.67
C GLN A 137 -6.46 10.55 -16.46
N LEU A 138 -5.61 9.79 -15.78
CA LEU A 138 -4.59 8.92 -16.39
C LEU A 138 -5.13 7.56 -16.84
N LEU A 139 -6.29 7.12 -16.34
CA LEU A 139 -6.90 5.84 -16.72
C LEU A 139 -7.35 5.84 -18.18
N SER A 140 -7.23 4.68 -18.84
CA SER A 140 -7.93 4.35 -20.09
C SER A 140 -9.43 4.21 -19.83
N GLU A 141 -10.26 4.16 -20.88
CA GLU A 141 -11.73 4.12 -20.76
C GLU A 141 -12.25 2.95 -19.91
N SER A 142 -11.62 1.78 -20.00
CA SER A 142 -11.94 0.61 -19.17
C SER A 142 -11.00 0.42 -17.97
N GLY A 143 -10.16 1.41 -17.72
CA GLY A 143 -9.12 1.35 -16.69
C GLY A 143 -9.66 1.36 -15.27
N LYS A 144 -8.84 0.85 -14.34
CA LYS A 144 -9.16 0.78 -12.91
C LYS A 144 -8.02 1.31 -12.06
N SER A 145 -8.37 1.96 -10.94
CA SER A 145 -7.43 2.34 -9.89
C SER A 145 -7.64 1.46 -8.66
N LEU A 146 -6.56 0.91 -8.11
CA LEU A 146 -6.55 0.12 -6.88
C LEU A 146 -5.77 0.87 -5.80
N ILE A 147 -6.37 1.05 -4.64
CA ILE A 147 -5.75 1.67 -3.48
C ILE A 147 -5.78 0.68 -2.32
N LEU A 148 -4.60 0.31 -1.82
CA LEU A 148 -4.42 -0.56 -0.67
C LEU A 148 -3.69 0.22 0.42
N CYS A 149 -4.34 0.47 1.56
CA CYS A 149 -3.76 1.28 2.63
C CYS A 149 -4.44 1.03 3.98
N PRO A 150 -3.84 1.48 5.11
CA PRO A 150 -4.50 1.51 6.41
C PRO A 150 -5.83 2.27 6.37
N ASN A 151 -6.79 1.82 7.19
CA ASN A 151 -8.09 2.46 7.38
C ASN A 151 -8.22 2.96 8.81
N TYR A 152 -8.12 4.26 8.98
CA TYR A 152 -8.15 4.92 10.30
C TYR A 152 -9.58 5.16 10.86
N ASP A 153 -10.63 4.60 10.22
CA ASP A 153 -11.90 4.39 10.93
C ASP A 153 -11.74 3.39 12.08
N PHE A 154 -10.72 2.50 12.00
CA PHE A 154 -10.23 1.73 13.14
C PHE A 154 -9.12 2.56 13.81
N PRO A 155 -9.26 2.90 15.12
CA PRO A 155 -8.38 3.90 15.76
C PRO A 155 -7.01 3.30 16.13
N TYR A 156 -6.23 2.90 15.15
CA TYR A 156 -4.92 2.28 15.33
C TYR A 156 -3.97 2.72 14.22
N GLU A 157 -2.76 3.10 14.62
CA GLU A 157 -1.69 3.50 13.73
C GLU A 157 -0.62 2.39 13.64
N PRO A 158 -0.51 1.70 12.48
CA PRO A 158 0.31 0.50 12.36
C PRO A 158 1.83 0.77 12.27
N HIS A 159 2.27 1.93 11.80
CA HIS A 159 3.71 2.22 11.69
C HIS A 159 4.35 2.34 13.08
N PHE A 160 3.70 3.06 13.98
CA PHE A 160 4.19 3.28 15.35
C PHE A 160 3.64 2.28 16.37
N VAL A 161 2.70 1.43 15.97
CA VAL A 161 2.03 0.44 16.86
C VAL A 161 1.41 1.14 18.07
N ILE A 162 0.55 2.14 17.82
CA ILE A 162 -0.13 2.94 18.84
C ILE A 162 -1.63 3.07 18.53
N PRO A 163 -2.49 3.22 19.55
CA PRO A 163 -3.87 3.63 19.32
C PRO A 163 -3.92 5.09 18.87
N ILE A 164 -4.90 5.43 18.04
CA ILE A 164 -5.25 6.82 17.74
C ILE A 164 -6.19 7.32 18.85
N ILE A 165 -5.80 8.40 19.52
CA ILE A 165 -6.57 9.01 20.60
C ILE A 165 -7.20 10.30 20.09
N PHE A 166 -8.48 10.26 19.80
CA PHE A 166 -9.32 11.32 19.25
C PHE A 166 -8.83 11.86 17.89
N ASN A 167 -7.62 12.39 17.81
CA ASN A 167 -7.04 12.97 16.60
C ASN A 167 -5.50 12.80 16.58
N LYS A 168 -4.88 13.21 15.46
CA LYS A 168 -3.44 13.11 15.25
C LYS A 168 -2.64 13.90 16.29
N GLU A 169 -3.10 15.11 16.63
CA GLU A 169 -2.41 16.00 17.57
C GLU A 169 -2.40 15.45 19.00
N MET A 170 -3.54 14.99 19.50
CA MET A 170 -3.62 14.38 20.84
C MET A 170 -2.83 13.08 20.92
N THR A 171 -2.90 12.27 19.88
CA THR A 171 -2.10 11.04 19.78
C THR A 171 -0.61 11.35 19.85
N TYR A 172 -0.15 12.36 19.11
CA TYR A 172 1.24 12.80 19.18
C TYR A 172 1.64 13.26 20.59
N LYS A 173 0.84 14.10 21.24
CA LYS A 173 1.14 14.58 22.61
C LYS A 173 1.34 13.42 23.58
N ILE A 174 0.51 12.38 23.50
CA ILE A 174 0.56 11.21 24.40
C ILE A 174 1.74 10.32 24.05
N PHE A 175 1.98 10.03 22.77
CA PHE A 175 2.97 9.07 22.32
C PHE A 175 4.25 9.68 21.75
N LYS A 176 4.49 10.98 21.96
CA LYS A 176 5.63 11.72 21.40
C LYS A 176 6.97 11.00 21.52
N LYS A 177 7.29 10.51 22.73
CA LYS A 177 8.56 9.80 22.96
C LYS A 177 8.68 8.54 22.13
N LYS A 178 7.57 7.77 21.98
CA LYS A 178 7.54 6.53 21.19
C LYS A 178 7.68 6.83 19.70
N ILE A 179 7.01 7.86 19.20
CA ILE A 179 7.04 8.30 17.81
C ILE A 179 8.46 8.74 17.44
N ILE A 180 9.05 9.67 18.19
CA ILE A 180 10.40 10.18 17.93
C ILE A 180 11.44 9.04 18.00
N ASN A 181 11.32 8.15 19.00
CA ASN A 181 12.25 7.02 19.12
C ASN A 181 12.12 6.05 17.93
N HIS A 182 10.90 5.81 17.45
CA HIS A 182 10.67 4.98 16.26
C HIS A 182 11.35 5.59 15.03
N GLU A 183 11.07 6.85 14.71
CA GLU A 183 11.67 7.54 13.56
C GLU A 183 13.20 7.55 13.62
N LYS A 184 13.76 7.77 14.83
CA LYS A 184 15.22 7.73 15.04
C LYS A 184 15.81 6.34 14.81
N THR A 185 15.13 5.28 15.27
CA THR A 185 15.65 3.90 15.19
C THR A 185 15.47 3.28 13.81
N THR A 186 14.43 3.67 13.07
CA THR A 186 14.14 3.17 11.72
C THR A 186 14.75 4.02 10.61
N GLY A 187 15.18 5.26 10.94
CA GLY A 187 15.62 6.24 9.94
C GLY A 187 14.48 6.89 9.15
N GLU A 188 13.21 6.66 9.53
CA GLU A 188 12.01 7.16 8.85
C GLU A 188 11.62 8.55 9.38
N HIS A 189 12.55 9.51 9.32
CA HIS A 189 12.34 10.86 9.85
C HIS A 189 11.21 11.61 9.15
N GLY A 190 10.26 12.14 9.95
CA GLY A 190 9.10 12.87 9.45
C GLY A 190 7.94 11.97 9.01
N LEU A 191 8.03 10.66 9.24
CA LEU A 191 6.95 9.72 8.92
C LEU A 191 5.64 10.11 9.61
N TRP A 192 5.67 10.49 10.90
CA TRP A 192 4.47 10.93 11.61
C TRP A 192 3.85 12.17 10.98
N ASP A 193 4.66 13.14 10.61
CA ASP A 193 4.16 14.40 10.03
C ASP A 193 3.52 14.15 8.66
N GLY A 194 4.07 13.25 7.86
CA GLY A 194 3.54 12.84 6.56
C GLY A 194 2.27 11.99 6.62
N LEU A 195 1.87 11.45 7.78
CA LEU A 195 0.65 10.64 7.88
C LEU A 195 -0.62 11.51 7.79
N ASN A 196 -1.51 11.13 6.89
CA ASN A 196 -2.86 11.67 6.78
C ASN A 196 -3.86 10.56 7.11
N LEU A 197 -4.39 10.56 8.33
CA LEU A 197 -5.26 9.51 8.86
C LEU A 197 -6.49 9.31 7.97
N CYS A 198 -6.34 8.54 6.89
CA CYS A 198 -7.37 8.34 5.89
C CYS A 198 -8.51 7.45 6.40
N SER A 199 -9.73 7.94 6.27
CA SER A 199 -10.95 7.27 6.71
C SER A 199 -11.70 6.71 5.51
N LYS A 200 -12.00 5.40 5.52
CA LYS A 200 -12.85 4.75 4.53
C LYS A 200 -14.21 5.45 4.40
N LYS A 201 -14.82 5.84 5.54
CA LYS A 201 -16.12 6.54 5.55
C LYS A 201 -16.04 7.89 4.80
N THR A 202 -14.98 8.67 5.07
CA THR A 202 -14.75 9.95 4.42
C THR A 202 -14.51 9.78 2.91
N ILE A 203 -13.66 8.83 2.53
CA ILE A 203 -13.38 8.50 1.13
C ILE A 203 -14.67 8.08 0.41
N GLN A 204 -15.43 7.17 1.01
CA GLN A 204 -16.70 6.69 0.46
C GLN A 204 -17.70 7.84 0.24
N LYS A 205 -17.83 8.75 1.20
CA LYS A 205 -18.70 9.93 1.08
C LYS A 205 -18.27 10.83 -0.08
N ASN A 206 -16.98 11.09 -0.21
CA ASN A 206 -16.43 11.94 -1.26
C ASN A 206 -16.60 11.32 -2.65
N LEU A 207 -16.34 10.02 -2.80
CA LEU A 207 -16.52 9.30 -4.06
C LEU A 207 -17.99 9.28 -4.50
N LYS A 208 -18.92 9.00 -3.57
CA LYS A 208 -20.36 9.07 -3.85
C LYS A 208 -20.81 10.46 -4.29
N LYS A 209 -20.35 11.51 -3.58
CA LYS A 209 -20.68 12.91 -3.90
C LYS A 209 -20.22 13.29 -5.31
N LYS A 210 -19.11 12.73 -5.78
CA LYS A 210 -18.53 13.01 -7.09
C LYS A 210 -18.97 12.03 -8.18
N GLY A 211 -19.88 11.09 -7.88
CA GLY A 211 -20.43 10.14 -8.85
C GLY A 211 -19.43 9.07 -9.33
N TYR A 212 -18.37 8.78 -8.58
CA TYR A 212 -17.44 7.71 -8.94
C TYR A 212 -18.10 6.34 -8.80
N ASN A 213 -17.79 5.43 -9.74
CA ASN A 213 -18.09 4.01 -9.61
C ASN A 213 -16.96 3.30 -8.88
N PHE A 214 -17.21 2.81 -7.68
CA PHE A 214 -16.20 2.22 -6.81
C PHE A 214 -16.71 1.06 -5.98
N THR A 215 -15.79 0.21 -5.53
CA THR A 215 -16.07 -0.93 -4.65
C THR A 215 -14.96 -1.06 -3.60
N PHE A 216 -15.33 -1.34 -2.35
CA PHE A 216 -14.39 -1.82 -1.34
C PHE A 216 -14.38 -3.35 -1.33
N ASP A 217 -13.19 -3.94 -1.51
CA ASP A 217 -12.99 -5.40 -1.41
C ASP A 217 -12.89 -5.80 0.07
N PHE A 218 -14.01 -6.22 0.66
CA PHE A 218 -14.06 -6.62 2.06
C PHE A 218 -13.33 -7.93 2.36
N SER A 219 -13.08 -8.77 1.35
CA SER A 219 -12.34 -10.03 1.53
C SER A 219 -10.84 -9.78 1.82
N ILE A 220 -10.35 -8.54 1.70
CA ILE A 220 -9.02 -8.14 2.17
C ILE A 220 -8.82 -8.46 3.66
N LYS A 221 -9.87 -8.41 4.47
CA LYS A 221 -9.86 -8.78 5.89
C LYS A 221 -9.29 -10.19 6.09
N ASP A 222 -9.85 -11.16 5.41
CA ASP A 222 -9.46 -12.57 5.60
C ASP A 222 -8.02 -12.80 5.16
N ARG A 223 -7.63 -12.21 4.02
CA ARG A 223 -6.27 -12.33 3.50
C ARG A 223 -5.23 -11.61 4.37
N PHE A 224 -5.61 -10.48 4.97
CA PHE A 224 -4.74 -9.78 5.91
C PHE A 224 -4.60 -10.53 7.24
N LEU A 225 -5.66 -11.13 7.74
CA LEU A 225 -5.62 -12.00 8.93
C LEU A 225 -4.77 -13.24 8.67
N ASP A 226 -4.89 -13.85 7.48
CA ASP A 226 -4.01 -14.96 7.09
C ASP A 226 -2.54 -14.52 7.01
N ARG A 227 -2.27 -13.31 6.55
CA ARG A 227 -0.92 -12.74 6.58
C ARG A 227 -0.38 -12.63 7.99
N ILE A 228 -1.18 -12.14 8.97
CA ILE A 228 -0.75 -12.03 10.37
C ILE A 228 -0.29 -13.38 10.90
N ASP A 229 -0.97 -14.47 10.55
CA ASP A 229 -0.62 -15.82 10.99
C ASP A 229 0.63 -16.36 10.27
N ASN A 230 0.75 -16.12 8.97
CA ASN A 230 1.66 -16.85 8.08
C ASN A 230 2.83 -16.00 7.53
N ASP A 231 2.95 -14.71 7.93
CA ASP A 231 4.04 -13.85 7.44
C ASP A 231 5.42 -14.39 7.85
N GLN A 232 6.37 -14.33 6.94
CA GLN A 232 7.73 -14.80 7.16
C GLN A 232 8.60 -13.77 7.88
N SER A 233 8.21 -12.49 7.89
CA SER A 233 8.96 -11.43 8.54
C SER A 233 8.84 -11.47 10.05
N SER A 234 9.95 -11.67 10.74
CA SER A 234 10.03 -11.51 12.19
C SER A 234 9.72 -10.09 12.63
N TYR A 235 10.10 -9.11 11.82
CA TYR A 235 9.81 -7.69 12.05
C TYR A 235 8.32 -7.40 11.96
N PHE A 236 7.62 -7.90 10.92
CA PHE A 236 6.18 -7.77 10.78
C PHE A 236 5.45 -8.41 11.99
N LYS A 237 5.82 -9.65 12.35
CA LYS A 237 5.25 -10.35 13.51
C LYS A 237 5.46 -9.58 14.82
N LYS A 238 6.65 -9.02 15.01
CA LYS A 238 6.96 -8.19 16.19
C LYS A 238 6.12 -6.92 16.23
N ARG A 239 5.93 -6.25 15.09
CA ARG A 239 5.05 -5.05 14.99
C ARG A 239 3.61 -5.38 15.29
N GLN A 240 3.12 -6.51 14.81
CA GLN A 240 1.74 -6.92 15.11
C GLN A 240 1.55 -7.41 16.55
N GLY A 241 2.58 -7.92 17.21
CA GLY A 241 2.65 -8.19 18.66
C GLY A 241 1.36 -8.70 19.29
N SER A 242 0.80 -7.89 20.20
CA SER A 242 -0.45 -8.19 20.90
C SER A 242 -1.66 -8.23 19.97
N ALA A 243 -1.68 -7.42 18.90
CA ALA A 243 -2.75 -7.41 17.91
C ALA A 243 -2.80 -8.73 17.13
N ALA A 244 -1.64 -9.32 16.80
CA ALA A 244 -1.58 -10.63 16.15
C ALA A 244 -2.14 -11.75 17.05
N LYS A 245 -1.77 -11.74 18.34
CA LYS A 245 -2.31 -12.70 19.32
C LYS A 245 -3.82 -12.58 19.46
N LEU A 246 -4.32 -11.35 19.56
CA LEU A 246 -5.75 -11.08 19.65
C LEU A 246 -6.49 -11.49 18.38
N ALA A 247 -5.93 -11.20 17.20
CA ALA A 247 -6.50 -11.60 15.91
C ALA A 247 -6.57 -13.12 15.77
N LYS A 248 -5.50 -13.83 16.17
CA LYS A 248 -5.47 -15.29 16.18
C LYS A 248 -6.52 -15.89 17.12
N PHE A 249 -6.62 -15.35 18.34
CA PHE A 249 -7.64 -15.76 19.30
C PHE A 249 -9.04 -15.50 18.75
N ALA A 250 -9.29 -14.31 18.19
CA ALA A 250 -10.56 -13.97 17.59
C ALA A 250 -10.94 -14.92 16.44
N LYS A 251 -9.98 -15.31 15.59
CA LYS A 251 -10.20 -16.25 14.49
C LYS A 251 -10.56 -17.66 14.97
N ILE A 252 -9.87 -18.17 16.00
CA ILE A 252 -10.14 -19.51 16.58
C ILE A 252 -11.59 -19.60 17.11
N PHE A 253 -12.10 -18.55 17.72
CA PHE A 253 -13.45 -18.51 18.30
C PHE A 253 -14.50 -17.86 17.39
N PHE A 254 -14.18 -17.63 16.09
CA PHE A 254 -15.03 -16.91 15.12
C PHE A 254 -15.46 -15.51 15.58
N LEU A 255 -14.74 -14.94 16.54
CA LEU A 255 -15.02 -13.59 17.05
C LEU A 255 -14.69 -12.51 16.00
N ASP A 256 -13.79 -12.78 15.07
CA ASP A 256 -13.49 -11.90 13.94
C ASP A 256 -14.75 -11.64 13.09
N LYS A 257 -15.57 -12.66 12.81
CA LYS A 257 -16.86 -12.50 12.13
C LYS A 257 -17.84 -11.70 12.98
N ILE A 258 -17.91 -11.97 14.28
CA ILE A 258 -18.77 -11.24 15.21
C ILE A 258 -18.35 -9.77 15.26
N ILE A 259 -17.08 -9.49 15.43
CA ILE A 259 -16.53 -8.13 15.57
C ILE A 259 -16.69 -7.33 14.27
N PHE A 260 -16.27 -7.88 13.14
CA PHE A 260 -16.21 -7.11 11.89
C PHE A 260 -17.49 -7.21 11.05
N ASP A 261 -18.19 -8.36 11.07
CA ASP A 261 -19.34 -8.58 10.20
C ASP A 261 -20.67 -8.28 10.92
N ILE A 262 -20.81 -8.65 12.20
CA ILE A 262 -22.03 -8.40 12.99
C ILE A 262 -21.99 -7.00 13.60
N PHE A 263 -20.96 -6.66 14.39
CA PHE A 263 -20.85 -5.34 15.01
C PHE A 263 -20.35 -4.25 14.04
N LYS A 264 -19.99 -4.61 12.80
CA LYS A 264 -19.54 -3.68 11.74
C LYS A 264 -18.38 -2.79 12.18
N ILE A 265 -17.53 -3.28 13.08
CA ILE A 265 -16.33 -2.56 13.47
C ILE A 265 -15.44 -2.43 12.24
N PRO A 266 -14.92 -1.24 11.92
CA PRO A 266 -14.07 -1.06 10.76
C PRO A 266 -12.81 -1.94 10.84
N PHE A 267 -12.45 -2.61 9.73
CA PHE A 267 -11.18 -3.32 9.64
C PHE A 267 -10.04 -2.30 9.43
N PRO A 268 -8.85 -2.50 10.05
CA PRO A 268 -7.77 -1.50 10.03
C PRO A 268 -7.03 -1.37 8.68
N TYR A 269 -7.41 -2.14 7.68
CA TYR A 269 -6.85 -2.08 6.33
C TYR A 269 -7.95 -2.10 5.28
N MET A 270 -7.76 -1.39 4.18
CA MET A 270 -8.76 -1.34 3.11
C MET A 270 -8.15 -1.56 1.73
N LYS A 271 -8.97 -2.11 0.84
CA LYS A 271 -8.70 -2.19 -0.59
C LYS A 271 -9.87 -1.56 -1.32
N LEU A 272 -9.59 -0.46 -2.00
CA LEU A 272 -10.54 0.31 -2.77
C LEU A 272 -10.26 0.11 -4.26
N ILE A 273 -11.30 -0.14 -5.03
CA ILE A 273 -11.28 -0.28 -6.48
C ILE A 273 -12.14 0.85 -7.04
N ILE A 274 -11.58 1.69 -7.91
CA ILE A 274 -12.29 2.77 -8.59
C ILE A 274 -12.21 2.49 -10.09
N ASN A 275 -13.35 2.41 -10.76
CA ASN A 275 -13.40 2.31 -12.20
C ASN A 275 -13.27 3.72 -12.81
N LYS A 276 -12.80 3.78 -14.07
CA LYS A 276 -12.77 5.03 -14.82
C LYS A 276 -14.13 5.73 -14.74
N ASN A 277 -14.12 7.01 -14.42
CA ASN A 277 -15.32 7.85 -14.41
C ASN A 277 -15.28 8.78 -15.61
N GLU A 278 -16.28 8.71 -16.46
CA GLU A 278 -16.40 9.49 -17.69
C GLU A 278 -16.79 10.96 -17.44
N TYR A 279 -17.32 11.27 -16.26
CA TYR A 279 -17.85 12.61 -15.93
C TYR A 279 -16.79 13.62 -15.46
N GLU A 280 -15.55 13.21 -15.19
CA GLU A 280 -14.44 14.11 -14.92
C GLU A 280 -13.54 14.28 -16.18
N LYS A 281 -13.96 15.20 -17.07
CA LYS A 281 -13.09 15.71 -18.13
C LYS A 281 -12.18 16.82 -17.62
#